data_7d14341281774b992808a2c416a74936
#
_entry.id   7d14341281774b992808a2c416a74936
#
_cell.length_a   1.000
_cell.length_b   1.000
_cell.length_c   1.000
_cell.angle_alpha   90.00
_cell.angle_beta   90.00
_cell.angle_gamma   90.00
#
_symmetry.space_group_name_H-M   'P 1'
#
loop_
_entity.id
_entity.type
_entity.pdbx_description
1 polymer ?
#
loop_
_entity_poly.entity_id
_entity_poly.type
_entity_poly.pdbx_seq_one_letter_code
_entity_poly.pdbx_strand_id
1 'polypeptide(L)'
;MYDVITVGSATLDVFARTKFSELIKIINPKGETDLLAFPSGSKILIDELEFTMGGGGTNTAVALSRLGHRVAFLGKLGEGTNSDFIQKDLKKEKIELLCAYGKGLSGYSVILDTLEHDRTILTYKGINDELSYKELPHKKLKAKWFYFSAMMNESFHTLERLAEFAQQNNIKIAFNPSIYLAEKGSSHLRNILSRTELLVLNKEEACLLVGNGQMEGLLLKLRSLGPRIVVITDGKHELFAMDDKNIYSAKPPSAKVVDTTGAGDAFASSFLSGILRKNNMEHAIKLGTVNSQSVISDYGAKNILLTQKEATKRINKLKIKIHKKKI
;
A
#
# COMPACT_ATOMS: atom_id res chain seq x y z
N MET A 1 18.32 -12.99 -9.08
CA MET A 1 16.95 -13.25 -8.59
C MET A 1 16.66 -12.23 -7.51
N TYR A 2 15.49 -11.58 -7.55
CA TYR A 2 15.05 -10.62 -6.54
C TYR A 2 14.41 -11.34 -5.34
N ASP A 3 14.42 -10.71 -4.16
CA ASP A 3 13.59 -11.19 -3.06
C ASP A 3 12.12 -10.83 -3.33
N VAL A 4 11.88 -9.59 -3.80
CA VAL A 4 10.54 -9.12 -4.15
C VAL A 4 10.58 -8.27 -5.43
N ILE A 5 9.63 -8.49 -6.33
CA ILE A 5 9.27 -7.53 -7.37
C ILE A 5 7.93 -6.91 -6.95
N THR A 6 7.92 -5.60 -6.69
CA THR A 6 6.68 -4.87 -6.44
C THR A 6 6.05 -4.47 -7.76
N VAL A 7 4.74 -4.71 -7.88
CA VAL A 7 3.95 -4.40 -9.08
C VAL A 7 2.85 -3.44 -8.68
N GLY A 8 2.82 -2.26 -9.28
CA GLY A 8 1.86 -1.25 -8.88
C GLY A 8 2.10 0.11 -9.51
N SER A 9 1.36 1.11 -9.04
CA SER A 9 1.46 2.48 -9.50
C SER A 9 2.70 3.19 -8.96
N ALA A 10 3.14 4.19 -9.73
CA ALA A 10 4.10 5.21 -9.36
C ALA A 10 3.50 6.58 -9.61
N THR A 11 3.51 7.46 -8.62
CA THR A 11 2.94 8.80 -8.69
C THR A 11 3.95 9.85 -8.22
N LEU A 12 3.82 11.06 -8.74
CA LEU A 12 4.38 12.24 -8.10
C LEU A 12 3.28 12.86 -7.25
N ASP A 13 3.48 12.91 -5.94
CA ASP A 13 2.53 13.48 -4.99
C ASP A 13 3.00 14.89 -4.62
N VAL A 14 2.11 15.85 -4.78
CA VAL A 14 2.33 17.27 -4.45
C VAL A 14 1.46 17.64 -3.28
N PHE A 15 2.08 17.89 -2.15
CA PHE A 15 1.43 18.40 -0.95
C PHE A 15 1.37 19.93 -1.05
N ALA A 16 0.15 20.46 -1.10
CA ALA A 16 -0.11 21.88 -1.13
C ALA A 16 -0.89 22.28 0.12
N ARG A 17 -0.23 23.04 1.02
CA ARG A 17 -0.85 23.54 2.25
C ARG A 17 -1.22 24.98 2.12
N THR A 18 -2.40 25.30 2.57
CA THR A 18 -2.90 26.68 2.62
C THR A 18 -3.69 26.92 3.91
N LYS A 19 -3.60 28.17 4.40
CA LYS A 19 -4.43 28.68 5.49
C LYS A 19 -5.80 29.16 5.01
N PHE A 20 -6.00 29.25 3.71
CA PHE A 20 -7.19 29.83 3.07
C PHE A 20 -8.16 28.74 2.59
N SER A 21 -8.48 27.80 3.47
CA SER A 21 -9.52 26.80 3.22
C SER A 21 -10.65 26.92 4.22
N GLU A 22 -11.87 26.65 3.80
CA GLU A 22 -13.03 26.59 4.64
C GLU A 22 -13.49 25.14 4.79
N LEU A 23 -13.81 24.73 6.01
CA LEU A 23 -14.41 23.42 6.30
C LEU A 23 -15.93 23.60 6.40
N ILE A 24 -16.67 23.01 5.46
CA ILE A 24 -18.12 23.02 5.47
C ILE A 24 -18.61 21.69 6.01
N LYS A 25 -19.29 21.70 7.14
CA LYS A 25 -19.94 20.54 7.73
C LYS A 25 -21.37 20.39 7.23
N ILE A 26 -21.67 19.30 6.58
CA ILE A 26 -23.03 18.94 6.17
C ILE A 26 -23.52 17.84 7.09
N ILE A 27 -24.54 18.17 7.90
CA ILE A 27 -25.19 17.22 8.81
C ILE A 27 -26.52 16.80 8.20
N ASN A 28 -26.70 15.51 7.99
CA ASN A 28 -27.95 14.94 7.49
C ASN A 28 -28.31 13.65 8.26
N PRO A 29 -29.52 13.09 8.09
CA PRO A 29 -29.93 11.87 8.82
C PRO A 29 -29.05 10.63 8.57
N LYS A 30 -28.20 10.65 7.52
CA LYS A 30 -27.29 9.56 7.20
C LYS A 30 -25.90 9.72 7.80
N GLY A 31 -25.60 10.88 8.41
CA GLY A 31 -24.31 11.19 9.06
C GLY A 31 -23.81 12.59 8.78
N GLU A 32 -22.57 12.83 9.20
CA GLU A 32 -21.83 14.08 8.95
C GLU A 32 -20.87 13.88 7.78
N THR A 33 -20.74 14.93 6.95
CA THR A 33 -19.76 14.98 5.86
C THR A 33 -19.03 16.30 5.92
N ASP A 34 -17.71 16.27 6.01
CA ASP A 34 -16.85 17.44 5.99
C ASP A 34 -16.38 17.70 4.57
N LEU A 35 -16.55 18.92 4.07
CA LEU A 35 -16.12 19.35 2.75
C LEU A 35 -15.04 20.41 2.88
N LEU A 36 -13.93 20.24 2.17
CA LEU A 36 -12.94 21.28 1.99
C LEU A 36 -13.40 22.23 0.88
N ALA A 37 -13.60 23.48 1.19
CA ALA A 37 -14.11 24.50 0.26
C ALA A 37 -13.10 25.61 0.03
N PHE A 38 -13.10 26.12 -1.20
CA PHE A 38 -12.31 27.28 -1.63
C PHE A 38 -13.22 28.29 -2.33
N PRO A 39 -13.02 29.62 -2.13
CA PRO A 39 -13.80 30.63 -2.82
C PRO A 39 -13.63 30.54 -4.34
N SER A 40 -14.75 30.49 -5.06
CA SER A 40 -14.72 30.42 -6.53
C SER A 40 -14.10 31.69 -7.13
N GLY A 41 -13.26 31.53 -8.15
CA GLY A 41 -12.60 32.62 -8.86
C GLY A 41 -11.43 33.28 -8.12
N SER A 42 -11.11 32.85 -6.90
CA SER A 42 -9.98 33.40 -6.13
C SER A 42 -8.63 32.79 -6.55
N LYS A 43 -7.55 33.54 -6.30
CA LYS A 43 -6.18 33.01 -6.27
C LYS A 43 -5.79 32.74 -4.83
N ILE A 44 -5.51 31.49 -4.53
CA ILE A 44 -5.18 31.05 -3.17
C ILE A 44 -3.67 30.86 -3.08
N LEU A 45 -3.06 31.48 -2.07
CA LEU A 45 -1.64 31.30 -1.79
C LEU A 45 -1.41 29.95 -1.12
N ILE A 46 -0.42 29.23 -1.61
CA ILE A 46 0.09 28.01 -0.99
C ILE A 46 1.21 28.44 -0.03
N ASP A 47 1.09 28.11 1.25
CA ASP A 47 2.09 28.43 2.28
C ASP A 47 3.27 27.45 2.21
N GLU A 48 3.00 26.17 1.98
CA GLU A 48 4.01 25.12 1.88
C GLU A 48 3.72 24.21 0.68
N LEU A 49 4.77 23.92 -0.11
CA LEU A 49 4.70 23.04 -1.27
C LEU A 49 5.80 21.99 -1.20
N GLU A 50 5.41 20.72 -1.16
CA GLU A 50 6.36 19.61 -1.10
C GLU A 50 6.06 18.60 -2.21
N PHE A 51 7.13 18.08 -2.84
CA PHE A 51 7.06 17.05 -3.88
C PHE A 51 7.63 15.75 -3.35
N THR A 52 6.85 14.70 -3.37
CA THR A 52 7.29 13.37 -2.96
C THR A 52 6.89 12.32 -3.99
N MET A 53 7.61 11.20 -4.02
CA MET A 53 7.19 10.06 -4.81
C MET A 53 6.12 9.28 -4.05
N GLY A 54 4.99 8.96 -4.68
CA GLY A 54 3.89 8.15 -4.18
C GLY A 54 3.61 6.94 -5.06
N GLY A 55 2.47 6.32 -4.79
CA GLY A 55 1.99 5.12 -5.47
C GLY A 55 2.34 3.82 -4.74
N GLY A 56 1.37 2.91 -4.65
CA GLY A 56 1.51 1.69 -3.86
C GLY A 56 2.68 0.81 -4.29
N GLY A 57 2.98 0.74 -5.59
CA GLY A 57 4.12 -0.03 -6.11
C GLY A 57 5.46 0.52 -5.64
N THR A 58 5.63 1.84 -5.66
CA THR A 58 6.89 2.48 -5.25
C THR A 58 7.02 2.59 -3.73
N ASN A 59 5.93 2.86 -2.99
CA ASN A 59 5.93 2.93 -1.53
C ASN A 59 6.43 1.61 -0.93
N THR A 60 5.87 0.50 -1.43
CA THR A 60 6.23 -0.85 -0.97
C THR A 60 7.62 -1.26 -1.41
N ALA A 61 8.06 -0.83 -2.60
CA ALA A 61 9.43 -1.06 -3.06
C ALA A 61 10.45 -0.40 -2.13
N VAL A 62 10.24 0.88 -1.78
CA VAL A 62 11.12 1.62 -0.87
C VAL A 62 11.15 0.99 0.52
N ALA A 63 9.99 0.64 1.08
CA ALA A 63 9.92 0.00 2.38
C ALA A 63 10.70 -1.32 2.42
N LEU A 64 10.54 -2.18 1.43
CA LEU A 64 11.25 -3.45 1.33
C LEU A 64 12.76 -3.26 1.10
N SER A 65 13.16 -2.28 0.28
CA SER A 65 14.57 -1.98 0.04
C SER A 65 15.26 -1.49 1.30
N ARG A 66 14.67 -0.53 2.04
CA ARG A 66 15.20 -0.03 3.33
C ARG A 66 15.27 -1.13 4.39
N LEU A 67 14.37 -2.10 4.35
CA LEU A 67 14.43 -3.30 5.17
C LEU A 67 15.46 -4.33 4.66
N GLY A 68 16.27 -4.01 3.65
CA GLY A 68 17.44 -4.77 3.20
C GLY A 68 17.12 -5.94 2.28
N HIS A 69 15.99 -5.93 1.57
CA HIS A 69 15.68 -6.88 0.52
C HIS A 69 16.21 -6.43 -0.84
N ARG A 70 16.52 -7.36 -1.73
CA ARG A 70 16.79 -7.07 -3.13
C ARG A 70 15.48 -6.89 -3.87
N VAL A 71 15.17 -5.65 -4.23
CA VAL A 71 13.86 -5.24 -4.76
C VAL A 71 13.98 -4.75 -6.20
N ALA A 72 13.00 -5.08 -7.02
CA ALA A 72 12.73 -4.38 -8.28
C ALA A 72 11.30 -3.84 -8.29
N PHE A 73 11.11 -2.73 -8.98
CA PHE A 73 9.80 -2.13 -9.23
C PHE A 73 9.35 -2.40 -10.66
N LEU A 74 8.13 -2.90 -10.82
CA LEU A 74 7.45 -3.14 -12.08
C LEU A 74 6.20 -2.28 -12.16
N GLY A 75 6.14 -1.40 -13.14
CA GLY A 75 5.02 -0.51 -13.41
C GLY A 75 5.18 0.14 -14.77
N LYS A 76 4.33 1.09 -15.12
CA LYS A 76 4.46 1.87 -16.35
C LYS A 76 4.74 3.32 -16.01
N LEU A 77 5.78 3.88 -16.63
CA LEU A 77 6.19 5.27 -16.47
C LEU A 77 5.98 6.05 -17.77
N GLY A 78 5.54 7.28 -17.63
CA GLY A 78 5.35 8.19 -18.74
C GLY A 78 6.59 8.96 -19.14
N GLU A 79 6.38 9.99 -19.92
CA GLU A 79 7.39 10.95 -20.33
C GLU A 79 7.41 12.16 -19.38
N GLY A 80 8.52 12.91 -19.41
CA GLY A 80 8.66 14.20 -18.73
C GLY A 80 9.20 14.12 -17.29
N THR A 81 9.27 15.30 -16.68
CA THR A 81 9.97 15.55 -15.40
C THR A 81 9.45 14.70 -14.23
N ASN A 82 8.15 14.37 -14.21
CA ASN A 82 7.58 13.51 -13.17
C ASN A 82 8.16 12.11 -13.23
N SER A 83 8.30 11.55 -14.42
CA SER A 83 8.92 10.24 -14.63
C SER A 83 10.39 10.24 -14.21
N ASP A 84 11.12 11.29 -14.59
CA ASP A 84 12.54 11.45 -14.22
C ASP A 84 12.73 11.54 -12.71
N PHE A 85 11.85 12.29 -12.03
CA PHE A 85 11.85 12.39 -10.58
C PHE A 85 11.65 11.02 -9.93
N ILE A 86 10.62 10.27 -10.34
CA ILE A 86 10.31 8.94 -9.83
C ILE A 86 11.49 7.98 -10.05
N GLN A 87 12.06 7.94 -11.25
CA GLN A 87 13.18 7.07 -11.59
C GLN A 87 14.43 7.41 -10.75
N LYS A 88 14.75 8.71 -10.60
CA LYS A 88 15.89 9.17 -9.81
C LYS A 88 15.74 8.76 -8.34
N ASP A 89 14.54 8.88 -7.79
CA ASP A 89 14.28 8.57 -6.40
C ASP A 89 14.35 7.06 -6.12
N LEU A 90 13.74 6.23 -6.99
CA LEU A 90 13.86 4.76 -6.90
C LEU A 90 15.32 4.29 -7.01
N LYS A 91 16.12 4.90 -7.88
CA LYS A 91 17.57 4.60 -8.00
C LYS A 91 18.34 4.92 -6.73
N LYS A 92 18.04 6.04 -6.05
CA LYS A 92 18.63 6.38 -4.76
C LYS A 92 18.33 5.32 -3.69
N GLU A 93 17.15 4.76 -3.72
CA GLU A 93 16.71 3.68 -2.83
C GLU A 93 17.21 2.29 -3.28
N LYS A 94 18.13 2.22 -4.27
CA LYS A 94 18.73 0.97 -4.80
C LYS A 94 17.72 -0.03 -5.35
N ILE A 95 16.62 0.48 -5.91
CA ILE A 95 15.57 -0.32 -6.51
C ILE A 95 15.83 -0.45 -8.01
N GLU A 96 15.83 -1.66 -8.53
CA GLU A 96 15.96 -1.91 -9.97
C GLU A 96 14.64 -1.64 -10.69
N LEU A 97 14.70 -0.96 -11.83
CA LEU A 97 13.53 -0.59 -12.61
C LEU A 97 13.28 -1.65 -13.69
N LEU A 98 12.13 -2.30 -13.59
CA LEU A 98 11.60 -3.21 -14.62
C LEU A 98 10.40 -2.58 -15.33
N CYS A 99 10.40 -1.24 -15.44
CA CYS A 99 9.28 -0.48 -15.94
C CYS A 99 9.08 -0.65 -17.45
N ALA A 100 7.82 -0.69 -17.87
CA ALA A 100 7.44 -0.30 -19.21
C ALA A 100 7.40 1.24 -19.32
N TYR A 101 7.57 1.76 -20.53
CA TYR A 101 7.53 3.19 -20.80
C TYR A 101 6.51 3.45 -21.92
N GLY A 102 5.81 4.57 -21.84
CA GLY A 102 4.80 4.92 -22.84
C GLY A 102 4.61 6.43 -22.96
N LYS A 103 3.93 6.85 -24.05
CA LYS A 103 3.53 8.24 -24.25
C LYS A 103 2.46 8.63 -23.24
N GLY A 104 2.58 9.83 -22.68
CA GLY A 104 1.67 10.33 -21.65
C GLY A 104 2.37 10.59 -20.33
N LEU A 105 1.64 11.11 -19.36
CA LEU A 105 2.18 11.48 -18.05
C LEU A 105 2.13 10.29 -17.09
N SER A 106 3.17 10.16 -16.27
CA SER A 106 3.12 9.32 -15.06
C SER A 106 2.04 9.81 -14.11
N GLY A 107 1.61 8.96 -13.18
CA GLY A 107 0.63 9.32 -12.17
C GLY A 107 1.01 10.58 -11.40
N TYR A 108 0.00 11.32 -10.98
CA TYR A 108 0.16 12.59 -10.27
C TYR A 108 -0.95 12.75 -9.24
N SER A 109 -0.61 13.17 -8.02
CA SER A 109 -1.60 13.48 -7.00
C SER A 109 -1.38 14.90 -6.49
N VAL A 110 -2.46 15.66 -6.32
CA VAL A 110 -2.46 16.91 -5.58
C VAL A 110 -3.14 16.64 -4.24
N ILE A 111 -2.39 16.79 -3.17
CA ILE A 111 -2.86 16.60 -1.81
C ILE A 111 -3.08 18.00 -1.22
N LEU A 112 -4.35 18.36 -1.12
CA LEU A 112 -4.78 19.61 -0.49
C LEU A 112 -4.92 19.33 1.00
N ASP A 113 -4.07 19.96 1.80
CA ASP A 113 -4.01 19.80 3.25
C ASP A 113 -4.40 21.11 3.94
N THR A 114 -5.13 21.00 5.02
CA THR A 114 -5.51 22.13 5.88
C THR A 114 -4.68 22.14 7.14
N LEU A 115 -4.66 23.28 7.85
CA LEU A 115 -3.99 23.38 9.16
C LEU A 115 -4.60 22.46 10.23
N GLU A 116 -5.84 21.99 10.04
CA GLU A 116 -6.54 21.08 10.95
C GLU A 116 -6.29 19.60 10.59
N HIS A 117 -5.41 19.33 9.61
CA HIS A 117 -5.00 17.99 9.16
C HIS A 117 -6.07 17.19 8.42
N ASP A 118 -7.14 17.83 7.94
CA ASP A 118 -8.04 17.25 6.96
C ASP A 118 -7.47 17.42 5.55
N ARG A 119 -7.60 16.38 4.73
CA ARG A 119 -7.02 16.39 3.39
C ARG A 119 -7.96 15.87 2.33
N THR A 120 -7.84 16.43 1.15
CA THR A 120 -8.44 15.90 -0.07
C THR A 120 -7.34 15.56 -1.07
N ILE A 121 -7.42 14.38 -1.67
CA ILE A 121 -6.44 13.90 -2.64
C ILE A 121 -7.09 13.87 -4.03
N LEU A 122 -6.59 14.70 -4.93
CA LEU A 122 -6.96 14.68 -6.33
C LEU A 122 -5.93 13.83 -7.09
N THR A 123 -6.34 12.67 -7.59
CA THR A 123 -5.42 11.72 -8.23
C THR A 123 -5.65 11.60 -9.72
N TYR A 124 -4.62 11.83 -10.50
CA TYR A 124 -4.52 11.50 -11.91
C TYR A 124 -3.69 10.23 -12.08
N LYS A 125 -4.31 9.15 -12.56
CA LYS A 125 -3.64 7.86 -12.71
C LYS A 125 -2.62 7.85 -13.86
N GLY A 126 -2.85 8.64 -14.90
CA GLY A 126 -1.99 8.66 -16.07
C GLY A 126 -1.82 7.26 -16.67
N ILE A 127 -0.65 6.99 -17.20
CA ILE A 127 -0.36 5.70 -17.84
C ILE A 127 -0.15 4.53 -16.87
N ASN A 128 -0.28 4.74 -15.53
CA ASN A 128 -0.25 3.63 -14.57
C ASN A 128 -1.31 2.56 -14.86
N ASP A 129 -2.42 2.94 -15.48
CA ASP A 129 -3.52 2.03 -15.78
C ASP A 129 -3.42 1.37 -17.17
N GLU A 130 -2.33 1.64 -17.91
CA GLU A 130 -2.11 1.19 -19.28
C GLU A 130 -0.97 0.16 -19.42
N LEU A 131 -0.49 -0.42 -18.32
CA LEU A 131 0.55 -1.44 -18.36
C LEU A 131 0.03 -2.70 -19.03
N SER A 132 0.61 -3.04 -20.19
CA SER A 132 0.25 -4.27 -20.91
C SER A 132 1.22 -5.40 -20.61
N TYR A 133 0.71 -6.62 -20.45
CA TYR A 133 1.51 -7.81 -20.20
C TYR A 133 2.60 -8.05 -21.27
N LYS A 134 2.33 -7.65 -22.51
CA LYS A 134 3.27 -7.79 -23.63
C LYS A 134 4.53 -6.91 -23.50
N GLU A 135 4.42 -5.80 -22.76
CA GLU A 135 5.53 -4.84 -22.53
C GLU A 135 6.52 -5.31 -21.45
N LEU A 136 6.17 -6.38 -20.73
CA LEU A 136 6.94 -6.81 -19.57
C LEU A 136 8.25 -7.47 -19.94
N PRO A 137 9.34 -7.24 -19.18
CA PRO A 137 10.63 -7.90 -19.39
C PRO A 137 10.63 -9.33 -18.81
N HIS A 138 9.84 -10.24 -19.36
CA HIS A 138 9.57 -11.59 -18.83
C HIS A 138 10.83 -12.35 -18.40
N LYS A 139 11.94 -12.24 -19.15
CA LYS A 139 13.22 -12.91 -18.82
C LYS A 139 13.83 -12.40 -17.51
N LYS A 140 13.47 -11.18 -17.06
CA LYS A 140 13.94 -10.55 -15.81
C LYS A 140 13.01 -10.78 -14.62
N LEU A 141 11.80 -11.30 -14.82
CA LEU A 141 10.82 -11.53 -13.77
C LEU A 141 11.16 -12.75 -12.90
N LYS A 142 12.35 -12.75 -12.29
CA LYS A 142 12.86 -13.82 -11.42
C LYS A 142 12.91 -13.34 -9.97
N ALA A 143 11.92 -13.72 -9.17
CA ALA A 143 11.79 -13.32 -7.78
C ALA A 143 11.29 -14.46 -6.89
N LYS A 144 11.46 -14.32 -5.56
CA LYS A 144 10.81 -15.20 -4.58
C LYS A 144 9.32 -14.82 -4.42
N TRP A 145 9.03 -13.51 -4.48
CA TRP A 145 7.70 -12.96 -4.30
C TRP A 145 7.41 -11.86 -5.32
N PHE A 146 6.15 -11.80 -5.75
CA PHE A 146 5.56 -10.59 -6.28
C PHE A 146 4.73 -9.93 -5.17
N TYR A 147 4.85 -8.59 -5.06
CA TYR A 147 3.96 -7.79 -4.24
C TYR A 147 3.05 -6.99 -5.17
N PHE A 148 1.77 -7.31 -5.19
CA PHE A 148 0.78 -6.62 -6.00
C PHE A 148 0.09 -5.51 -5.18
N SER A 149 0.18 -4.28 -5.66
CA SER A 149 -0.67 -3.17 -5.25
C SER A 149 -1.82 -3.02 -6.25
N ALA A 150 -2.84 -2.21 -5.89
CA ALA A 150 -3.98 -1.97 -6.76
C ALA A 150 -3.54 -1.32 -8.09
N MET A 151 -4.01 -1.88 -9.18
CA MET A 151 -3.92 -1.35 -10.54
C MET A 151 -5.27 -1.50 -11.23
N MET A 152 -5.60 -0.59 -12.16
CA MET A 152 -6.91 -0.56 -12.81
C MET A 152 -6.79 -0.85 -14.30
N ASN A 153 -7.92 -1.01 -14.98
CA ASN A 153 -8.03 -1.13 -16.44
C ASN A 153 -7.09 -2.20 -17.05
N GLU A 154 -6.32 -1.88 -18.08
CA GLU A 154 -5.37 -2.81 -18.74
C GLU A 154 -4.32 -3.33 -17.76
N SER A 155 -3.89 -2.48 -16.82
CA SER A 155 -2.93 -2.88 -15.79
C SER A 155 -3.49 -3.91 -14.81
N PHE A 156 -4.80 -3.92 -14.57
CA PHE A 156 -5.44 -4.98 -13.78
C PHE A 156 -5.39 -6.32 -14.52
N HIS A 157 -5.70 -6.35 -15.82
CA HIS A 157 -5.56 -7.57 -16.63
C HIS A 157 -4.12 -8.06 -16.66
N THR A 158 -3.17 -7.13 -16.63
CA THR A 158 -1.75 -7.47 -16.51
C THR A 158 -1.42 -8.11 -15.16
N LEU A 159 -2.01 -7.64 -14.05
CA LEU A 159 -1.87 -8.31 -12.74
C LEU A 159 -2.41 -9.75 -12.78
N GLU A 160 -3.55 -9.98 -13.41
CA GLU A 160 -4.12 -11.33 -13.55
C GLU A 160 -3.17 -12.27 -14.32
N ARG A 161 -2.59 -11.79 -15.43
CA ARG A 161 -1.60 -12.54 -16.22
C ARG A 161 -0.30 -12.77 -15.44
N LEU A 162 0.12 -11.79 -14.62
CA LEU A 162 1.26 -11.95 -13.72
C LEU A 162 0.99 -12.95 -12.60
N ALA A 163 -0.25 -13.05 -12.13
CA ALA A 163 -0.63 -14.06 -11.14
C ALA A 163 -0.53 -15.49 -11.72
N GLU A 164 -0.97 -15.67 -12.95
CA GLU A 164 -0.79 -16.93 -13.69
C GLU A 164 0.68 -17.26 -13.90
N PHE A 165 1.47 -16.27 -14.35
CA PHE A 165 2.92 -16.39 -14.51
C PHE A 165 3.61 -16.77 -13.19
N ALA A 166 3.22 -16.13 -12.08
CA ALA A 166 3.78 -16.42 -10.77
C ALA A 166 3.53 -17.87 -10.34
N GLN A 167 2.31 -18.37 -10.56
CA GLN A 167 1.95 -19.77 -10.27
C GLN A 167 2.81 -20.75 -11.09
N GLN A 168 2.97 -20.50 -12.39
CA GLN A 168 3.78 -21.34 -13.29
C GLN A 168 5.27 -21.35 -12.92
N ASN A 169 5.77 -20.28 -12.29
CA ASN A 169 7.19 -20.12 -11.95
C ASN A 169 7.48 -20.27 -10.44
N ASN A 170 6.51 -20.76 -9.65
CA ASN A 170 6.62 -20.93 -8.19
C ASN A 170 7.00 -19.63 -7.46
N ILE A 171 6.51 -18.48 -7.94
CA ILE A 171 6.66 -17.18 -7.30
C ILE A 171 5.45 -16.96 -6.41
N LYS A 172 5.66 -16.64 -5.14
CA LYS A 172 4.57 -16.34 -4.20
C LYS A 172 4.04 -14.94 -4.43
N ILE A 173 2.75 -14.73 -4.14
CA ILE A 173 2.09 -13.43 -4.30
C ILE A 173 1.69 -12.89 -2.93
N ALA A 174 2.12 -11.65 -2.63
CA ALA A 174 1.50 -10.81 -1.62
C ALA A 174 0.61 -9.79 -2.34
N PHE A 175 -0.61 -9.58 -1.85
CA PHE A 175 -1.59 -8.70 -2.50
C PHE A 175 -2.23 -7.74 -1.50
N ASN A 176 -2.25 -6.45 -1.88
CA ASN A 176 -3.04 -5.41 -1.24
C ASN A 176 -3.96 -4.79 -2.31
N PRO A 177 -5.28 -5.08 -2.27
CA PRO A 177 -6.22 -4.62 -3.29
C PRO A 177 -6.52 -3.12 -3.23
N SER A 178 -6.28 -2.46 -2.09
CA SER A 178 -6.77 -1.12 -1.82
C SER A 178 -8.30 -1.01 -2.04
N ILE A 179 -8.90 0.10 -1.66
CA ILE A 179 -10.33 0.34 -1.84
C ILE A 179 -10.77 0.23 -3.30
N TYR A 180 -9.93 0.69 -4.24
CA TYR A 180 -10.24 0.68 -5.67
C TYR A 180 -10.60 -0.69 -6.24
N LEU A 181 -9.92 -1.74 -5.79
CA LEU A 181 -10.18 -3.10 -6.23
C LEU A 181 -11.17 -3.80 -5.28
N ALA A 182 -11.17 -3.48 -4.00
CA ALA A 182 -12.12 -4.05 -3.05
C ALA A 182 -13.58 -3.71 -3.41
N GLU A 183 -13.85 -2.50 -3.90
CA GLU A 183 -15.15 -2.07 -4.41
C GLU A 183 -15.66 -2.89 -5.62
N LYS A 184 -14.76 -3.50 -6.39
CA LYS A 184 -15.13 -4.39 -7.51
C LYS A 184 -15.65 -5.76 -7.05
N GLY A 185 -15.42 -6.08 -5.77
CA GLY A 185 -15.87 -7.31 -5.14
C GLY A 185 -14.97 -8.54 -5.40
N SER A 186 -15.17 -9.57 -4.59
CA SER A 186 -14.33 -10.76 -4.60
C SER A 186 -14.41 -11.58 -5.90
N SER A 187 -15.54 -11.55 -6.59
CA SER A 187 -15.69 -12.23 -7.89
C SER A 187 -14.78 -11.67 -8.96
N HIS A 188 -14.61 -10.34 -9.01
CA HIS A 188 -13.69 -9.66 -9.92
C HIS A 188 -12.22 -10.01 -9.61
N LEU A 189 -11.88 -10.18 -8.35
CA LEU A 189 -10.52 -10.47 -7.90
C LEU A 189 -10.18 -11.98 -7.84
N ARG A 190 -11.11 -12.85 -8.18
CA ARG A 190 -11.00 -14.31 -7.99
C ARG A 190 -9.72 -14.90 -8.58
N ASN A 191 -9.32 -14.45 -9.76
CA ASN A 191 -8.11 -14.95 -10.43
C ASN A 191 -6.84 -14.67 -9.61
N ILE A 192 -6.72 -13.48 -9.03
CA ILE A 192 -5.56 -13.09 -8.21
C ILE A 192 -5.67 -13.73 -6.82
N LEU A 193 -6.83 -13.64 -6.16
CA LEU A 193 -7.02 -14.14 -4.79
C LEU A 193 -6.73 -15.64 -4.68
N SER A 194 -7.16 -16.45 -5.65
CA SER A 194 -6.93 -17.90 -5.65
C SER A 194 -5.44 -18.30 -5.74
N ARG A 195 -4.57 -17.37 -6.13
CA ARG A 195 -3.11 -17.55 -6.27
C ARG A 195 -2.29 -16.78 -5.23
N THR A 196 -3.00 -16.05 -4.35
CA THR A 196 -2.36 -15.21 -3.34
C THR A 196 -1.90 -16.04 -2.15
N GLU A 197 -0.65 -15.88 -1.74
CA GLU A 197 -0.11 -16.46 -0.51
C GLU A 197 -0.41 -15.57 0.70
N LEU A 198 -0.23 -14.24 0.56
CA LEU A 198 -0.46 -13.24 1.61
C LEU A 198 -1.41 -12.16 1.12
N LEU A 199 -2.56 -12.03 1.76
CA LEU A 199 -3.50 -10.93 1.56
C LEU A 199 -3.45 -9.98 2.74
N VAL A 200 -3.20 -8.68 2.48
CA VAL A 200 -3.22 -7.63 3.51
C VAL A 200 -4.18 -6.54 3.07
N LEU A 201 -5.13 -6.20 3.93
CA LEU A 201 -6.15 -5.19 3.65
C LEU A 201 -6.63 -4.58 4.98
N ASN A 202 -7.36 -3.47 4.89
CA ASN A 202 -8.03 -2.91 6.05
C ASN A 202 -9.43 -3.51 6.22
N LYS A 203 -10.08 -3.20 7.34
CA LYS A 203 -11.40 -3.72 7.68
C LYS A 203 -12.48 -3.28 6.69
N GLU A 204 -12.44 -2.05 6.21
CA GLU A 204 -13.36 -1.53 5.22
C GLU A 204 -13.26 -2.32 3.90
N GLU A 205 -12.05 -2.49 3.40
CA GLU A 205 -11.76 -3.30 2.21
C GLU A 205 -12.19 -4.76 2.40
N ALA A 206 -11.99 -5.33 3.61
CA ALA A 206 -12.46 -6.68 3.94
C ALA A 206 -13.99 -6.77 3.87
N CYS A 207 -14.69 -5.79 4.43
CA CYS A 207 -16.15 -5.74 4.36
C CYS A 207 -16.69 -5.60 2.93
N LEU A 208 -16.02 -4.83 2.08
CA LEU A 208 -16.37 -4.69 0.67
C LEU A 208 -16.24 -6.02 -0.10
N LEU A 209 -15.22 -6.82 0.23
CA LEU A 209 -14.98 -8.10 -0.44
C LEU A 209 -15.91 -9.24 0.00
N VAL A 210 -16.21 -9.33 1.30
CA VAL A 210 -16.88 -10.52 1.87
C VAL A 210 -18.10 -10.19 2.74
N GLY A 211 -18.56 -8.94 2.71
CA GLY A 211 -19.68 -8.44 3.51
C GLY A 211 -19.28 -8.15 4.96
N ASN A 212 -20.16 -7.45 5.68
CA ASN A 212 -19.93 -7.07 7.07
C ASN A 212 -19.83 -8.30 8.00
N GLY A 213 -19.07 -8.16 9.09
CA GLY A 213 -18.91 -9.21 10.08
C GLY A 213 -17.89 -8.89 11.16
N GLN A 214 -17.80 -9.80 12.13
CA GLN A 214 -16.74 -9.78 13.13
C GLN A 214 -15.41 -10.20 12.49
N MET A 215 -14.29 -9.71 13.02
CA MET A 215 -12.95 -9.86 12.43
C MET A 215 -12.56 -11.33 12.15
N GLU A 216 -12.82 -12.26 13.09
CA GLU A 216 -12.55 -13.69 12.88
C GLU A 216 -13.37 -14.25 11.70
N GLY A 217 -14.63 -13.85 11.59
CA GLY A 217 -15.51 -14.25 10.47
C GLY A 217 -15.04 -13.70 9.13
N LEU A 218 -14.57 -12.44 9.10
CA LEU A 218 -13.99 -11.83 7.90
C LEU A 218 -12.71 -12.58 7.47
N LEU A 219 -11.82 -12.92 8.41
CA LEU A 219 -10.62 -13.70 8.12
C LEU A 219 -10.95 -15.05 7.46
N LEU A 220 -11.92 -15.79 8.02
CA LEU A 220 -12.32 -17.10 7.50
C LEU A 220 -12.90 -16.98 6.07
N LYS A 221 -13.78 -16.01 5.84
CA LYS A 221 -14.36 -15.75 4.52
C LYS A 221 -13.27 -15.37 3.50
N LEU A 222 -12.37 -14.44 3.85
CA LEU A 222 -11.27 -14.03 2.96
C LEU A 222 -10.33 -15.19 2.64
N ARG A 223 -10.02 -16.02 3.63
CA ARG A 223 -9.19 -17.21 3.44
C ARG A 223 -9.84 -18.21 2.47
N SER A 224 -11.15 -18.38 2.53
CA SER A 224 -11.88 -19.27 1.61
C SER A 224 -11.81 -18.83 0.15
N LEU A 225 -11.39 -17.58 -0.14
CA LEU A 225 -11.15 -17.08 -1.49
C LEU A 225 -9.81 -17.50 -2.09
N GLY A 226 -8.91 -18.11 -1.27
CA GLY A 226 -7.62 -18.64 -1.71
C GLY A 226 -6.38 -18.26 -0.88
N PRO A 227 -6.28 -17.05 -0.32
CA PRO A 227 -5.07 -16.63 0.39
C PRO A 227 -4.74 -17.53 1.58
N ARG A 228 -3.47 -17.92 1.73
CA ARG A 228 -3.02 -18.76 2.84
C ARG A 228 -2.82 -17.97 4.13
N ILE A 229 -2.33 -16.75 4.01
CA ILE A 229 -2.18 -15.80 5.12
C ILE A 229 -3.08 -14.60 4.83
N VAL A 230 -3.93 -14.25 5.79
CA VAL A 230 -4.82 -13.07 5.70
C VAL A 230 -4.52 -12.15 6.87
N VAL A 231 -4.40 -10.85 6.60
CA VAL A 231 -4.18 -9.82 7.61
C VAL A 231 -5.18 -8.70 7.40
N ILE A 232 -5.92 -8.35 8.47
CA ILE A 232 -6.88 -7.25 8.48
C ILE A 232 -6.40 -6.21 9.48
N THR A 233 -6.12 -5.01 9.02
CA THR A 233 -5.80 -3.84 9.84
C THR A 233 -7.04 -2.99 10.12
N ASP A 234 -7.10 -2.29 11.27
CA ASP A 234 -8.21 -1.40 11.64
C ASP A 234 -7.68 -0.11 12.31
N GLY A 235 -6.72 0.56 11.67
CA GLY A 235 -6.13 1.81 12.15
C GLY A 235 -5.57 1.70 13.59
N LYS A 236 -6.16 2.46 14.51
CA LYS A 236 -5.80 2.45 15.95
C LYS A 236 -6.42 1.28 16.73
N HIS A 237 -7.33 0.55 16.12
CA HIS A 237 -8.00 -0.59 16.71
C HIS A 237 -7.16 -1.86 16.60
N GLU A 238 -7.71 -2.98 17.02
CA GLU A 238 -7.03 -4.26 16.99
C GLU A 238 -6.90 -4.79 15.56
N LEU A 239 -5.69 -5.16 15.15
CA LEU A 239 -5.45 -5.87 13.91
C LEU A 239 -5.60 -7.38 14.13
N PHE A 240 -5.98 -8.07 13.06
CA PHE A 240 -6.10 -9.52 13.08
C PHE A 240 -5.33 -10.14 11.92
N ALA A 241 -4.71 -11.29 12.18
CA ALA A 241 -4.01 -12.07 11.17
C ALA A 241 -4.30 -13.55 11.35
N MET A 242 -4.29 -14.30 10.24
CA MET A 242 -4.55 -15.74 10.25
C MET A 242 -3.53 -16.44 9.35
N ASP A 243 -3.02 -17.57 9.81
CA ASP A 243 -2.26 -18.54 9.03
C ASP A 243 -2.99 -19.91 9.00
N ASP A 244 -2.29 -20.98 8.62
CA ASP A 244 -2.88 -22.33 8.53
C ASP A 244 -3.28 -22.92 9.90
N LYS A 245 -2.75 -22.39 10.99
CA LYS A 245 -2.87 -23.00 12.31
C LYS A 245 -3.52 -22.10 13.35
N ASN A 246 -3.40 -20.78 13.18
CA ASN A 246 -3.74 -19.86 14.25
C ASN A 246 -4.34 -18.55 13.72
N ILE A 247 -5.15 -17.95 14.57
CA ILE A 247 -5.55 -16.54 14.49
C ILE A 247 -4.72 -15.77 15.50
N TYR A 248 -4.23 -14.62 15.08
CA TYR A 248 -3.49 -13.66 15.89
C TYR A 248 -4.28 -12.37 15.99
N SER A 249 -4.31 -11.76 17.17
CA SER A 249 -4.81 -10.42 17.33
C SER A 249 -3.83 -9.57 18.13
N ALA A 250 -3.76 -8.27 17.79
CA ALA A 250 -2.87 -7.34 18.44
C ALA A 250 -3.39 -5.92 18.33
N LYS A 251 -3.41 -5.20 19.46
CA LYS A 251 -3.73 -3.77 19.47
C LYS A 251 -2.44 -2.97 19.35
N PRO A 252 -2.26 -2.18 18.27
CA PRO A 252 -1.11 -1.30 18.12
C PRO A 252 -1.04 -0.30 19.29
N PRO A 253 0.14 -0.01 19.84
CA PRO A 253 0.29 1.09 20.79
C PRO A 253 -0.10 2.43 20.16
N SER A 254 -0.52 3.38 20.97
CA SER A 254 -0.81 4.75 20.52
C SER A 254 0.42 5.38 19.89
N ALA A 255 0.24 6.08 18.78
CA ALA A 255 1.27 6.84 18.08
C ALA A 255 0.77 8.25 17.80
N LYS A 256 1.71 9.21 17.69
CA LYS A 256 1.39 10.54 17.16
C LYS A 256 1.04 10.38 15.68
N VAL A 257 -0.11 10.85 15.28
CA VAL A 257 -0.55 10.83 13.88
C VAL A 257 -0.40 12.23 13.33
N VAL A 258 0.36 12.36 12.25
CA VAL A 258 0.54 13.58 11.45
C VAL A 258 -0.14 13.39 10.10
N ASP A 259 0.19 12.29 9.41
CA ASP A 259 -0.40 11.92 8.12
C ASP A 259 -0.56 10.40 8.03
N THR A 260 -1.72 9.91 7.59
CA THR A 260 -1.99 8.47 7.44
C THR A 260 -1.64 7.91 6.06
N THR A 261 -1.13 8.77 5.15
CA THR A 261 -0.76 8.36 3.79
C THR A 261 0.35 7.31 3.82
N GLY A 262 0.16 6.22 3.08
CA GLY A 262 1.13 5.14 3.00
C GLY A 262 1.24 4.22 4.23
N ALA A 263 0.44 4.44 5.27
CA ALA A 263 0.44 3.58 6.47
C ALA A 263 0.15 2.11 6.13
N GLY A 264 -0.82 1.87 5.23
CA GLY A 264 -1.17 0.54 4.74
C GLY A 264 -0.03 -0.11 3.95
N ASP A 265 0.59 0.64 3.04
CA ASP A 265 1.74 0.17 2.24
C ASP A 265 2.94 -0.17 3.14
N ALA A 266 3.22 0.70 4.12
CA ALA A 266 4.30 0.49 5.10
C ALA A 266 4.04 -0.75 5.97
N PHE A 267 2.80 -0.93 6.43
CA PHE A 267 2.43 -2.11 7.19
C PHE A 267 2.57 -3.38 6.35
N ALA A 268 1.92 -3.44 5.19
CA ALA A 268 1.83 -4.63 4.36
C ALA A 268 3.18 -5.10 3.83
N SER A 269 4.01 -4.17 3.31
CA SER A 269 5.36 -4.47 2.84
C SER A 269 6.28 -4.93 3.98
N SER A 270 6.18 -4.31 5.16
CA SER A 270 6.97 -4.70 6.33
C SER A 270 6.51 -6.03 6.92
N PHE A 271 5.21 -6.31 6.91
CA PHE A 271 4.70 -7.62 7.28
C PHE A 271 5.27 -8.71 6.35
N LEU A 272 5.25 -8.50 5.04
CA LEU A 272 5.89 -9.38 4.07
C LEU A 272 7.39 -9.56 4.37
N SER A 273 8.11 -8.48 4.68
CA SER A 273 9.52 -8.54 5.08
C SER A 273 9.73 -9.44 6.31
N GLY A 274 8.84 -9.37 7.29
CA GLY A 274 8.87 -10.23 8.48
C GLY A 274 8.70 -11.72 8.14
N ILE A 275 7.76 -12.04 7.24
CA ILE A 275 7.55 -13.41 6.73
C ILE A 275 8.78 -13.89 5.94
N LEU A 276 9.32 -13.06 5.04
CA LEU A 276 10.51 -13.40 4.25
C LEU A 276 11.73 -13.75 5.11
N ARG A 277 11.94 -13.03 6.22
CA ARG A 277 13.13 -13.18 7.06
C ARG A 277 13.03 -14.30 8.06
N LYS A 278 11.89 -14.44 8.73
CA LYS A 278 11.74 -15.32 9.89
C LYS A 278 10.64 -16.35 9.76
N ASN A 279 9.79 -16.22 8.75
CA ASN A 279 8.55 -17.02 8.62
C ASN A 279 7.75 -17.07 9.94
N ASN A 280 7.66 -15.93 10.62
CA ASN A 280 7.07 -15.80 11.95
C ASN A 280 6.05 -14.68 12.00
N MET A 281 4.79 -15.03 12.24
CA MET A 281 3.64 -14.10 12.25
C MET A 281 3.79 -13.00 13.29
N GLU A 282 4.22 -13.32 14.50
CA GLU A 282 4.37 -12.32 15.57
C GLU A 282 5.46 -11.30 15.23
N HIS A 283 6.57 -11.75 14.64
CA HIS A 283 7.61 -10.83 14.16
C HIS A 283 7.11 -9.96 13.01
N ALA A 284 6.35 -10.54 12.07
CA ALA A 284 5.76 -9.81 10.95
C ALA A 284 4.77 -8.73 11.43
N ILE A 285 3.91 -9.05 12.40
CA ILE A 285 2.99 -8.10 13.04
C ILE A 285 3.78 -6.94 13.67
N LYS A 286 4.82 -7.26 14.47
CA LYS A 286 5.65 -6.23 15.11
C LYS A 286 6.33 -5.32 14.09
N LEU A 287 6.90 -5.91 13.03
CA LEU A 287 7.61 -5.15 11.99
C LEU A 287 6.65 -4.25 11.19
N GLY A 288 5.48 -4.76 10.80
CA GLY A 288 4.42 -3.98 10.16
C GLY A 288 3.98 -2.81 11.05
N THR A 289 3.74 -3.07 12.33
CA THR A 289 3.31 -2.05 13.30
C THR A 289 4.33 -0.93 13.45
N VAL A 290 5.61 -1.23 13.70
CA VAL A 290 6.62 -0.17 13.95
C VAL A 290 6.89 0.67 12.70
N ASN A 291 6.81 0.08 11.50
CA ASN A 291 7.06 0.83 10.27
C ASN A 291 5.86 1.68 9.88
N SER A 292 4.64 1.17 10.02
CA SER A 292 3.42 1.95 9.85
C SER A 292 3.36 3.13 10.84
N GLN A 293 3.66 2.89 12.13
CA GLN A 293 3.74 3.97 13.14
C GLN A 293 4.82 5.01 12.83
N SER A 294 5.93 4.59 12.21
CA SER A 294 6.94 5.54 11.74
C SER A 294 6.35 6.44 10.68
N VAL A 295 5.77 5.87 9.62
CA VAL A 295 5.24 6.65 8.49
C VAL A 295 4.18 7.65 8.94
N ILE A 296 3.23 7.25 9.79
CA ILE A 296 2.16 8.18 10.22
C ILE A 296 2.61 9.31 11.14
N SER A 297 3.85 9.32 11.61
CA SER A 297 4.39 10.36 12.49
C SER A 297 5.04 11.54 11.74
N ASP A 298 5.00 11.52 10.41
CA ASP A 298 5.51 12.57 9.52
C ASP A 298 4.67 12.63 8.24
N TYR A 299 4.90 13.63 7.40
CA TYR A 299 4.22 13.77 6.12
C TYR A 299 4.81 12.85 5.04
N GLY A 300 3.92 12.37 4.17
CA GLY A 300 4.30 11.58 3.01
C GLY A 300 4.55 10.09 3.31
N ALA A 301 4.27 9.27 2.30
CA ALA A 301 4.22 7.81 2.43
C ALA A 301 5.56 7.11 2.69
N LYS A 302 6.71 7.81 2.56
CA LYS A 302 8.04 7.19 2.56
C LYS A 302 9.10 7.91 3.38
N ASN A 303 8.88 9.15 3.81
CA ASN A 303 9.91 10.01 4.38
C ASN A 303 10.65 9.33 5.53
N ILE A 304 9.94 8.72 6.45
CA ILE A 304 10.50 8.06 7.62
C ILE A 304 10.24 6.55 7.69
N LEU A 305 10.16 5.90 6.53
CA LEU A 305 10.26 4.44 6.46
C LEU A 305 11.58 3.96 7.09
N LEU A 306 11.47 2.95 7.94
CA LEU A 306 12.60 2.47 8.75
C LEU A 306 13.57 1.61 7.93
N THR A 307 14.84 1.78 8.20
CA THR A 307 15.87 0.79 7.86
C THR A 307 15.74 -0.45 8.74
N GLN A 308 16.34 -1.57 8.31
CA GLN A 308 16.34 -2.81 9.09
C GLN A 308 16.90 -2.61 10.52
N LYS A 309 17.94 -1.79 10.68
CA LYS A 309 18.57 -1.51 11.98
C LYS A 309 17.61 -0.73 12.90
N GLU A 310 16.96 0.29 12.36
CA GLU A 310 15.98 1.09 13.10
C GLU A 310 14.75 0.28 13.47
N ALA A 311 14.21 -0.51 12.53
CA ALA A 311 13.08 -1.39 12.77
C ALA A 311 13.38 -2.38 13.90
N THR A 312 14.55 -3.03 13.88
CA THR A 312 14.98 -3.94 14.95
C THR A 312 15.03 -3.23 16.30
N LYS A 313 15.61 -2.01 16.35
CA LYS A 313 15.67 -1.20 17.57
C LYS A 313 14.28 -0.84 18.10
N ARG A 314 13.34 -0.50 17.21
CA ARG A 314 11.95 -0.18 17.59
C ARG A 314 11.19 -1.42 18.05
N ILE A 315 11.32 -2.55 17.35
CA ILE A 315 10.68 -3.83 17.75
C ILE A 315 11.10 -4.25 19.17
N ASN A 316 12.38 -4.11 19.51
CA ASN A 316 12.88 -4.47 20.86
C ASN A 316 12.29 -3.59 21.98
N LYS A 317 11.83 -2.38 21.65
CA LYS A 317 11.18 -1.45 22.58
C LYS A 317 9.66 -1.51 22.52
N LEU A 318 9.10 -2.20 21.52
CA LEU A 318 7.67 -2.24 21.27
C LEU A 318 6.96 -3.06 22.36
N LYS A 319 6.09 -2.38 23.09
CA LYS A 319 5.19 -3.05 24.05
C LYS A 319 3.86 -3.37 23.36
N ILE A 320 3.82 -4.44 22.59
CA ILE A 320 2.61 -4.96 21.96
C ILE A 320 2.36 -6.39 22.46
N LYS A 321 1.14 -6.62 22.95
CA LYS A 321 0.68 -7.96 23.32
C LYS A 321 0.01 -8.58 22.10
N ILE A 322 0.50 -9.74 21.70
CA ILE A 322 -0.07 -10.51 20.59
C ILE A 322 -0.78 -11.71 21.20
N HIS A 323 -2.07 -11.79 21.01
CA HIS A 323 -2.88 -12.94 21.38
C HIS A 323 -2.88 -13.94 20.23
N LYS A 324 -2.78 -15.23 20.58
CA LYS A 324 -2.75 -16.32 19.62
C LYS A 324 -3.77 -17.38 20.02
N LYS A 325 -4.63 -17.76 19.09
CA LYS A 325 -5.68 -18.76 19.24
C LYS A 325 -5.54 -19.79 18.12
N LYS A 326 -5.63 -21.07 18.42
CA LYS A 326 -5.70 -22.12 17.39
C LYS A 326 -7.04 -22.05 16.66
N ILE A 327 -6.99 -22.34 15.35
CA ILE A 327 -8.18 -22.46 14.50
C ILE A 327 -8.88 -23.78 14.81
#